data_b9c2619dc59259948c074d98cace3bdd
#
_entry.id   b9c2619dc59259948c074d98cace3bdd
#
_cell.length_a   1.000
_cell.length_b   1.000
_cell.length_c   1.000
_cell.angle_alpha   90.00
_cell.angle_beta   90.00
_cell.angle_gamma   90.00
#
_symmetry.space_group_name_H-M   'P 1'
#
loop_
_entity.id
_entity.type
_entity.pdbx_description
1 polymer ?
#
loop_
_entity_poly.entity_id
_entity_poly.type
_entity_poly.pdbx_seq_one_letter_code
_entity_poly.pdbx_strand_id
1 'polypeptide(L)'
;MENITLELLLYLAAGAALGGYVNGLAGFGTGLMSLGIWLQVMTVEQAVPVVAAMSVASGVQSLWLTRQGVKKGLHRLPRFLVPALIGLPVGAWLLNWIDAAHLKLAVAFFMLFYTAFFLLRGKLSKAFTKERPVCDSLAGFTGGIMGGAASLSGVVPTMWCALQPWDKFQTSAVLRPYNVVILTLAFVWYLVAGHVSFMTWIFTAIAFPVTLIFSRLGVATFRRLTDTMFRNVLVALMVVSAFSILAREFLV
;
A
#
# COMPACT_ATOMS: atom_id res chain seq x y z
N MET A 1 4.60 20.95 -21.68
CA MET A 1 3.34 20.53 -21.04
C MET A 1 3.06 19.13 -21.55
N GLU A 2 3.11 18.11 -20.70
CA GLU A 2 2.68 16.76 -21.09
C GLU A 2 1.21 16.86 -21.50
N ASN A 3 0.90 16.46 -22.72
CA ASN A 3 -0.49 16.43 -23.17
C ASN A 3 -1.23 15.37 -22.37
N ILE A 4 -2.26 15.76 -21.65
CA ILE A 4 -3.14 14.83 -20.95
C ILE A 4 -3.91 14.05 -22.02
N THR A 5 -3.44 12.85 -22.35
CA THR A 5 -4.06 11.96 -23.31
C THR A 5 -5.19 11.17 -22.66
N LEU A 6 -6.14 10.70 -23.48
CA LEU A 6 -7.19 9.80 -22.99
C LEU A 6 -6.61 8.52 -22.37
N GLU A 7 -5.52 8.03 -22.94
CA GLU A 7 -4.80 6.87 -22.43
C GLU A 7 -4.31 7.12 -20.98
N LEU A 8 -3.63 8.24 -20.73
CA LEU A 8 -3.17 8.63 -19.40
C LEU A 8 -4.35 8.69 -18.40
N LEU A 9 -5.48 9.27 -18.80
CA LEU A 9 -6.66 9.35 -17.93
C LEU A 9 -7.23 7.97 -17.59
N LEU A 10 -7.26 7.05 -18.54
CA LEU A 10 -7.72 5.67 -18.31
C LEU A 10 -6.78 4.92 -17.33
N TYR A 11 -5.46 5.04 -17.53
CA TYR A 11 -4.48 4.44 -16.61
C TYR A 11 -4.58 5.05 -15.21
N LEU A 12 -4.76 6.37 -15.13
CA LEU A 12 -4.89 7.08 -13.86
C LEU A 12 -6.16 6.61 -13.12
N ALA A 13 -7.28 6.54 -13.82
CA ALA A 13 -8.55 6.08 -13.25
C ALA A 13 -8.50 4.61 -12.83
N ALA A 14 -7.91 3.72 -13.65
CA ALA A 14 -7.76 2.30 -13.34
C ALA A 14 -6.90 2.08 -12.10
N GLY A 15 -5.73 2.73 -12.01
CA GLY A 15 -4.86 2.64 -10.83
C GLY A 15 -5.51 3.22 -9.59
N ALA A 16 -6.23 4.34 -9.70
CA ALA A 16 -6.98 4.94 -8.61
C ALA A 16 -8.11 4.04 -8.10
N ALA A 17 -8.84 3.40 -9.01
CA ALA A 17 -9.92 2.47 -8.69
C ALA A 17 -9.41 1.23 -7.97
N LEU A 18 -8.42 0.53 -8.55
CA LEU A 18 -7.86 -0.68 -7.95
C LEU A 18 -7.13 -0.38 -6.65
N GLY A 19 -6.28 0.64 -6.62
CA GLY A 19 -5.55 1.03 -5.42
C GLY A 19 -6.48 1.49 -4.29
N GLY A 20 -7.49 2.29 -4.62
CA GLY A 20 -8.52 2.72 -3.68
C GLY A 20 -9.32 1.55 -3.11
N TYR A 21 -9.79 0.64 -3.97
CA TYR A 21 -10.53 -0.55 -3.56
C TYR A 21 -9.71 -1.44 -2.62
N VAL A 22 -8.47 -1.75 -2.97
CA VAL A 22 -7.59 -2.59 -2.14
C VAL A 22 -7.26 -1.91 -0.82
N ASN A 23 -7.00 -0.60 -0.81
CA ASN A 23 -6.77 0.13 0.44
C ASN A 23 -8.04 0.14 1.33
N GLY A 24 -9.21 0.38 0.76
CA GLY A 24 -10.46 0.28 1.49
C GLY A 24 -10.69 -1.10 2.09
N LEU A 25 -10.40 -2.16 1.33
CA LEU A 25 -10.51 -3.56 1.73
C LEU A 25 -9.51 -3.90 2.84
N ALA A 26 -8.22 -3.67 2.62
CA ALA A 26 -7.13 -4.17 3.45
C ALA A 26 -6.54 -3.12 4.40
N GLY A 27 -6.71 -1.84 4.11
CA GLY A 27 -6.06 -0.74 4.83
C GLY A 27 -4.63 -0.45 4.37
N PHE A 28 -4.21 -1.05 3.26
CA PHE A 28 -2.93 -0.86 2.56
C PHE A 28 -3.08 -1.27 1.10
N GLY A 29 -2.01 -1.19 0.31
CA GLY A 29 -1.96 -1.79 -1.03
C GLY A 29 -2.27 -0.83 -2.18
N THR A 30 -2.61 0.44 -1.91
CA THR A 30 -2.69 1.46 -2.98
C THR A 30 -1.38 1.44 -3.77
N GLY A 31 -0.22 1.46 -3.10
CA GLY A 31 1.07 1.47 -3.76
C GLY A 31 1.27 0.28 -4.69
N LEU A 32 1.02 -0.93 -4.23
CA LEU A 32 1.20 -2.13 -5.05
C LEU A 32 0.31 -2.09 -6.31
N MET A 33 -0.96 -1.74 -6.17
CA MET A 33 -1.90 -1.74 -7.28
C MET A 33 -1.70 -0.55 -8.24
N SER A 34 -1.59 0.66 -7.67
CA SER A 34 -1.51 1.88 -8.48
C SER A 34 -0.16 2.03 -9.15
N LEU A 35 0.97 1.75 -8.46
CA LEU A 35 2.31 1.86 -9.07
C LEU A 35 2.47 0.94 -10.28
N GLY A 36 2.00 -0.30 -10.18
CA GLY A 36 2.07 -1.24 -11.30
C GLY A 36 1.37 -0.74 -12.57
N ILE A 37 0.35 0.09 -12.41
CA ILE A 37 -0.38 0.69 -13.53
C ILE A 37 0.24 2.05 -13.91
N TRP A 38 0.49 2.92 -12.94
CA TRP A 38 0.90 4.30 -13.19
C TRP A 38 2.34 4.44 -13.69
N LEU A 39 3.26 3.58 -13.27
CA LEU A 39 4.64 3.55 -13.78
C LEU A 39 4.74 3.19 -15.26
N GLN A 40 3.65 2.86 -15.92
CA GLN A 40 3.60 2.63 -17.35
C GLN A 40 3.39 3.93 -18.15
N VAL A 41 2.87 4.97 -17.49
CA VAL A 41 2.50 6.26 -18.12
C VAL A 41 3.03 7.48 -17.36
N MET A 42 3.68 7.27 -16.21
CA MET A 42 4.25 8.32 -15.36
C MET A 42 5.66 7.95 -14.91
N THR A 43 6.46 8.98 -14.56
CA THR A 43 7.75 8.78 -13.91
C THR A 43 7.59 8.36 -12.44
N VAL A 44 8.63 7.81 -11.84
CA VAL A 44 8.66 7.45 -10.40
C VAL A 44 8.36 8.66 -9.53
N GLU A 45 8.99 9.79 -9.87
CA GLU A 45 8.88 11.07 -9.14
C GLU A 45 7.45 11.62 -9.14
N GLN A 46 6.67 11.32 -10.19
CA GLN A 46 5.25 11.67 -10.26
C GLN A 46 4.37 10.63 -9.55
N ALA A 47 4.58 9.34 -9.85
CA ALA A 47 3.71 8.26 -9.39
C ALA A 47 3.76 8.05 -7.87
N VAL A 48 4.97 8.08 -7.26
CA VAL A 48 5.16 7.78 -5.83
C VAL A 48 4.46 8.79 -4.91
N PRO A 49 4.59 10.12 -5.13
CA PRO A 49 3.84 11.10 -4.33
C PRO A 49 2.32 11.04 -4.54
N VAL A 50 1.85 10.78 -5.78
CA VAL A 50 0.40 10.60 -6.05
C VAL A 50 -0.13 9.38 -5.27
N VAL A 51 0.60 8.26 -5.26
CA VAL A 51 0.24 7.08 -4.47
C VAL A 51 0.19 7.41 -2.99
N ALA A 52 1.17 8.14 -2.46
CA ALA A 52 1.17 8.54 -1.05
C ALA A 52 -0.10 9.35 -0.71
N ALA A 53 -0.40 10.38 -1.51
CA ALA A 53 -1.59 11.21 -1.33
C ALA A 53 -2.89 10.40 -1.38
N MET A 54 -3.03 9.51 -2.38
CA MET A 54 -4.22 8.65 -2.53
C MET A 54 -4.34 7.64 -1.40
N SER A 55 -3.21 7.10 -0.93
CA SER A 55 -3.18 6.18 0.22
C SER A 55 -3.61 6.87 1.51
N VAL A 56 -3.18 8.11 1.72
CA VAL A 56 -3.62 8.91 2.88
C VAL A 56 -5.12 9.18 2.80
N ALA A 57 -5.60 9.68 1.66
CA ALA A 57 -7.01 10.03 1.48
C ALA A 57 -7.94 8.81 1.71
N SER A 58 -7.65 7.70 1.03
CA SER A 58 -8.41 6.45 1.18
C SER A 58 -8.21 5.81 2.56
N GLY A 59 -7.01 5.93 3.13
CA GLY A 59 -6.67 5.44 4.47
C GLY A 59 -7.45 6.15 5.56
N VAL A 60 -7.48 7.49 5.56
CA VAL A 60 -8.26 8.31 6.50
C VAL A 60 -9.75 7.96 6.38
N GLN A 61 -10.28 7.90 5.15
CA GLN A 61 -11.68 7.51 4.92
C GLN A 61 -11.98 6.11 5.47
N SER A 62 -11.11 5.13 5.19
CA SER A 62 -11.29 3.75 5.63
C SER A 62 -11.18 3.61 7.15
N LEU A 63 -10.28 4.38 7.78
CA LEU A 63 -10.11 4.43 9.23
C LEU A 63 -11.36 5.01 9.90
N TRP A 64 -11.90 6.10 9.37
CA TRP A 64 -13.13 6.70 9.87
C TRP A 64 -14.33 5.76 9.75
N LEU A 65 -14.47 5.09 8.61
CA LEU A 65 -15.55 4.13 8.36
C LEU A 65 -15.45 2.88 9.26
N THR A 66 -14.25 2.46 9.69
CA THR A 66 -14.02 1.25 10.50
C THR A 66 -13.70 1.54 11.97
N ARG A 67 -13.81 2.78 12.42
CA ARG A 67 -13.38 3.28 13.76
C ARG A 67 -13.86 2.47 14.95
N GLN A 68 -15.04 1.86 14.87
CA GLN A 68 -15.59 1.06 15.97
C GLN A 68 -14.83 -0.26 16.19
N GLY A 69 -14.28 -0.87 15.12
CA GLY A 69 -13.50 -2.11 15.21
C GLY A 69 -12.02 -1.90 15.55
N VAL A 70 -11.49 -0.70 15.27
CA VAL A 70 -10.05 -0.41 15.37
C VAL A 70 -9.54 -0.32 16.82
N LYS A 71 -10.39 0.03 17.79
CA LYS A 71 -9.98 0.24 19.20
C LYS A 71 -9.30 -0.97 19.85
N LYS A 72 -9.63 -2.20 19.44
CA LYS A 72 -9.16 -3.44 20.09
C LYS A 72 -7.68 -3.81 19.84
N GLY A 73 -7.01 -3.18 18.89
CA GLY A 73 -5.61 -3.52 18.52
C GLY A 73 -4.62 -2.37 18.62
N LEU A 74 -5.05 -1.15 18.95
CA LEU A 74 -4.23 0.06 18.94
C LEU A 74 -3.01 0.00 19.88
N HIS A 75 -3.03 -0.78 20.96
CA HIS A 75 -1.91 -0.92 21.88
C HIS A 75 -0.64 -1.52 21.24
N ARG A 76 -0.81 -2.23 20.09
CA ARG A 76 0.29 -2.81 19.32
C ARG A 76 0.89 -1.84 18.30
N LEU A 77 0.14 -0.81 17.93
CA LEU A 77 0.56 0.16 16.91
C LEU A 77 1.94 0.79 17.19
N PRO A 78 2.30 1.22 18.41
CA PRO A 78 3.60 1.83 18.68
C PRO A 78 4.78 0.93 18.32
N ARG A 79 4.64 -0.41 18.47
CA ARG A 79 5.70 -1.38 18.16
C ARG A 79 6.09 -1.37 16.68
N PHE A 80 5.13 -1.05 15.79
CA PHE A 80 5.37 -0.89 14.36
C PHE A 80 5.73 0.54 13.99
N LEU A 81 5.01 1.50 14.56
CA LEU A 81 5.08 2.90 14.15
C LEU A 81 6.41 3.55 14.53
N VAL A 82 6.88 3.36 15.76
CA VAL A 82 8.12 3.99 16.23
C VAL A 82 9.34 3.59 15.41
N PRO A 83 9.59 2.30 15.12
CA PRO A 83 10.68 1.91 14.23
C PRO A 83 10.49 2.39 12.79
N ALA A 84 9.24 2.45 12.31
CA ALA A 84 8.96 2.94 10.97
C ALA A 84 9.32 4.42 10.79
N LEU A 85 9.15 5.24 11.82
CA LEU A 85 9.58 6.66 11.81
C LEU A 85 11.09 6.82 11.60
N ILE A 86 11.89 5.84 12.05
CA ILE A 86 13.33 5.81 11.81
C ILE A 86 13.64 5.31 10.39
N GLY A 87 12.89 4.32 9.90
CA GLY A 87 13.06 3.77 8.56
C GLY A 87 12.65 4.72 7.43
N LEU A 88 11.64 5.56 7.68
CA LEU A 88 11.06 6.44 6.65
C LEU A 88 12.07 7.42 6.02
N PRO A 89 12.90 8.16 6.77
CA PRO A 89 13.91 9.04 6.19
C PRO A 89 14.92 8.30 5.32
N VAL A 90 15.31 7.08 5.73
CA VAL A 90 16.22 6.22 4.96
C VAL A 90 15.58 5.85 3.62
N GLY A 91 14.31 5.45 3.63
CA GLY A 91 13.58 5.13 2.41
C GLY A 91 13.37 6.35 1.51
N ALA A 92 13.01 7.48 2.08
CA ALA A 92 12.80 8.72 1.33
C ALA A 92 14.10 9.24 0.69
N TRP A 93 15.24 9.07 1.34
CA TRP A 93 16.54 9.33 0.74
C TRP A 93 16.83 8.38 -0.43
N LEU A 94 16.47 7.10 -0.28
CA LEU A 94 16.68 6.07 -1.30
C LEU A 94 15.88 6.36 -2.60
N LEU A 95 14.74 7.06 -2.51
CA LEU A 95 13.93 7.43 -3.68
C LEU A 95 14.72 8.20 -4.74
N ASN A 96 15.71 8.99 -4.33
CA ASN A 96 16.57 9.74 -5.26
C ASN A 96 17.47 8.86 -6.15
N TRP A 97 17.59 7.57 -5.83
CA TRP A 97 18.48 6.61 -6.50
C TRP A 97 17.73 5.52 -7.25
N ILE A 98 16.39 5.47 -7.11
CA ILE A 98 15.55 4.44 -7.72
C ILE A 98 15.00 4.95 -9.05
N ASP A 99 15.34 4.27 -10.14
CA ASP A 99 14.73 4.50 -11.44
C ASP A 99 13.41 3.72 -11.64
N ALA A 100 12.68 4.05 -12.72
CA ALA A 100 11.38 3.45 -13.01
C ALA A 100 11.47 1.93 -13.26
N ALA A 101 12.52 1.46 -13.93
CA ALA A 101 12.68 0.04 -14.28
C ALA A 101 12.89 -0.79 -13.01
N HIS A 102 13.82 -0.37 -12.14
CA HIS A 102 14.08 -1.05 -10.88
C HIS A 102 12.86 -1.02 -9.94
N LEU A 103 12.13 0.11 -9.90
CA LEU A 103 10.92 0.19 -9.08
C LEU A 103 9.80 -0.73 -9.59
N LYS A 104 9.57 -0.80 -10.91
CA LYS A 104 8.59 -1.74 -11.51
C LYS A 104 8.92 -3.19 -11.16
N LEU A 105 10.19 -3.58 -11.35
CA LEU A 105 10.65 -4.92 -11.01
C LEU A 105 10.49 -5.22 -9.51
N ALA A 106 10.84 -4.27 -8.64
CA ALA A 106 10.64 -4.41 -7.21
C ALA A 106 9.16 -4.58 -6.84
N VAL A 107 8.27 -3.76 -7.41
CA VAL A 107 6.82 -3.88 -7.20
C VAL A 107 6.30 -5.25 -7.67
N ALA A 108 6.67 -5.69 -8.88
CA ALA A 108 6.28 -6.99 -9.42
C ALA A 108 6.81 -8.14 -8.54
N PHE A 109 8.09 -8.08 -8.13
CA PHE A 109 8.68 -9.05 -7.22
C PHE A 109 7.93 -9.11 -5.88
N PHE A 110 7.63 -7.96 -5.26
CA PHE A 110 6.89 -7.92 -4.02
C PHE A 110 5.47 -8.44 -4.15
N MET A 111 4.79 -8.23 -5.28
CA MET A 111 3.47 -8.80 -5.54
C MET A 111 3.53 -10.34 -5.63
N LEU A 112 4.51 -10.89 -6.35
CA LEU A 112 4.70 -12.34 -6.46
C LEU A 112 5.11 -12.93 -5.12
N PHE A 113 6.05 -12.30 -4.42
CA PHE A 113 6.49 -12.72 -3.09
C PHE A 113 5.35 -12.70 -2.08
N TYR A 114 4.54 -11.66 -2.10
CA TYR A 114 3.33 -11.54 -1.29
C TYR A 114 2.35 -12.68 -1.58
N THR A 115 2.11 -12.96 -2.86
CA THR A 115 1.26 -14.06 -3.30
C THR A 115 1.78 -15.41 -2.82
N ALA A 116 3.06 -15.72 -3.09
CA ALA A 116 3.69 -16.98 -2.66
C ALA A 116 3.65 -17.13 -1.14
N PHE A 117 3.93 -16.05 -0.41
CA PHE A 117 3.84 -16.02 1.04
C PHE A 117 2.42 -16.39 1.54
N PHE A 118 1.38 -15.79 0.98
CA PHE A 118 0.01 -16.07 1.41
C PHE A 118 -0.47 -17.47 1.04
N LEU A 119 0.00 -18.04 -0.06
CA LEU A 119 -0.27 -19.44 -0.42
C LEU A 119 0.40 -20.41 0.57
N LEU A 120 1.62 -20.09 1.03
CA LEU A 120 2.39 -20.93 1.97
C LEU A 120 2.04 -20.65 3.45
N ARG A 121 1.32 -19.56 3.73
CA ARG A 121 1.03 -19.08 5.08
C ARG A 121 0.44 -20.15 6.00
N GLY A 122 -0.44 -21.01 5.49
CA GLY A 122 -1.10 -22.04 6.30
C GLY A 122 -0.12 -22.98 6.99
N LYS A 123 1.05 -23.20 6.41
CA LYS A 123 2.16 -23.96 7.01
C LYS A 123 2.99 -23.09 7.97
N LEU A 124 3.20 -21.84 7.61
CA LEU A 124 4.04 -20.90 8.37
C LEU A 124 3.36 -20.40 9.65
N SER A 125 2.06 -20.12 9.63
CA SER A 125 1.34 -19.58 10.80
C SER A 125 1.33 -20.51 12.01
N LYS A 126 1.47 -21.82 11.79
CA LYS A 126 1.58 -22.81 12.88
C LYS A 126 2.86 -22.64 13.72
N ALA A 127 3.89 -22.01 13.16
CA ALA A 127 5.17 -21.75 13.84
C ALA A 127 5.15 -20.47 14.71
N PHE A 128 4.14 -19.61 14.51
CA PHE A 128 4.06 -18.30 15.16
C PHE A 128 2.84 -18.20 16.07
N THR A 129 2.90 -18.90 17.22
CA THR A 129 1.82 -18.91 18.22
C THR A 129 1.96 -17.87 19.31
N LYS A 130 3.15 -17.24 19.45
CA LYS A 130 3.46 -16.24 20.47
C LYS A 130 3.74 -14.88 19.84
N GLU A 131 3.33 -13.81 20.52
CA GLU A 131 3.71 -12.44 20.15
C GLU A 131 5.24 -12.27 20.18
N ARG A 132 5.79 -11.60 19.16
CA ARG A 132 7.22 -11.32 19.03
C ARG A 132 7.44 -9.82 18.78
N PRO A 133 7.55 -8.99 19.83
CA PRO A 133 7.66 -7.53 19.69
C PRO A 133 8.83 -7.07 18.81
N VAL A 134 9.95 -7.80 18.84
CA VAL A 134 11.12 -7.50 17.99
C VAL A 134 10.78 -7.65 16.52
N CYS A 135 10.04 -8.69 16.14
CA CYS A 135 9.61 -8.87 14.76
C CYS A 135 8.57 -7.83 14.34
N ASP A 136 7.70 -7.36 15.26
CA ASP A 136 6.80 -6.24 15.03
C ASP A 136 7.61 -4.98 14.66
N SER A 137 8.68 -4.71 15.42
CA SER A 137 9.58 -3.58 15.21
C SER A 137 10.35 -3.67 13.88
N LEU A 138 10.86 -4.85 13.54
CA LEU A 138 11.54 -5.08 12.26
C LEU A 138 10.59 -4.92 11.08
N ALA A 139 9.37 -5.45 11.18
CA ALA A 139 8.36 -5.29 10.15
C ALA A 139 7.94 -3.81 10.00
N GLY A 140 7.83 -3.08 11.13
CA GLY A 140 7.58 -1.65 11.12
C GLY A 140 8.70 -0.86 10.45
N PHE A 141 9.95 -1.11 10.84
CA PHE A 141 11.13 -0.43 10.29
C PHE A 141 11.26 -0.63 8.77
N THR A 142 11.19 -1.88 8.31
CA THR A 142 11.24 -2.19 6.87
C THR A 142 10.07 -1.59 6.11
N GLY A 143 8.85 -1.60 6.70
CA GLY A 143 7.69 -0.91 6.14
C GLY A 143 7.88 0.60 6.08
N GLY A 144 8.58 1.22 7.03
CA GLY A 144 8.97 2.62 7.00
C GLY A 144 9.90 2.93 5.83
N ILE A 145 10.95 2.14 5.62
CA ILE A 145 11.87 2.27 4.49
C ILE A 145 11.09 2.17 3.17
N MET A 146 10.30 1.13 2.98
CA MET A 146 9.51 0.93 1.76
C MET A 146 8.44 2.03 1.57
N GLY A 147 7.90 2.55 2.66
CA GLY A 147 6.98 3.68 2.67
C GLY A 147 7.61 4.97 2.14
N GLY A 148 8.82 5.28 2.61
CA GLY A 148 9.60 6.43 2.16
C GLY A 148 10.14 6.30 0.74
N ALA A 149 10.58 5.10 0.34
CA ALA A 149 11.16 4.87 -0.98
C ALA A 149 10.11 4.77 -2.11
N ALA A 150 8.96 4.17 -1.84
CA ALA A 150 8.00 3.83 -2.90
C ALA A 150 6.53 3.90 -2.47
N SER A 151 6.20 4.50 -1.33
CA SER A 151 4.85 4.52 -0.76
C SER A 151 4.27 3.10 -0.50
N LEU A 152 5.13 2.11 -0.25
CA LEU A 152 4.79 0.70 -0.03
C LEU A 152 4.83 0.28 1.46
N SER A 153 4.48 1.18 2.37
CA SER A 153 4.64 1.01 3.83
C SER A 153 3.96 -0.24 4.41
N GLY A 154 2.85 -0.65 3.83
CA GLY A 154 2.02 -1.74 4.35
C GLY A 154 2.44 -3.15 3.97
N VAL A 155 3.37 -3.34 3.02
CA VAL A 155 3.68 -4.67 2.45
C VAL A 155 4.21 -5.63 3.52
N VAL A 156 5.36 -5.33 4.10
CA VAL A 156 6.00 -6.19 5.11
C VAL A 156 5.19 -6.28 6.41
N PRO A 157 4.67 -5.15 6.97
CA PRO A 157 3.80 -5.24 8.14
C PRO A 157 2.58 -6.13 7.95
N THR A 158 1.95 -6.12 6.75
CA THR A 158 0.80 -6.98 6.48
C THR A 158 1.18 -8.45 6.44
N MET A 159 2.31 -8.78 5.79
CA MET A 159 2.81 -10.16 5.78
C MET A 159 3.07 -10.67 7.19
N TRP A 160 3.71 -9.85 8.02
CA TRP A 160 3.96 -10.19 9.41
C TRP A 160 2.67 -10.35 10.22
N CYS A 161 1.76 -9.38 10.16
CA CYS A 161 0.45 -9.46 10.83
C CYS A 161 -0.36 -10.68 10.39
N ALA A 162 -0.21 -11.10 9.12
CA ALA A 162 -0.89 -12.28 8.60
C ALA A 162 -0.40 -13.61 9.22
N LEU A 163 0.78 -13.67 9.81
CA LEU A 163 1.29 -14.83 10.55
C LEU A 163 0.78 -14.87 12.00
N GLN A 164 0.30 -13.73 12.51
CA GLN A 164 -0.19 -13.65 13.88
C GLN A 164 -1.57 -14.30 14.01
N PRO A 165 -1.94 -14.80 15.21
CA PRO A 165 -3.26 -15.34 15.50
C PRO A 165 -4.32 -14.22 15.66
N TRP A 166 -4.27 -13.19 14.81
CA TRP A 166 -5.16 -12.04 14.86
C TRP A 166 -6.31 -12.17 13.87
N ASP A 167 -7.47 -11.68 14.28
CA ASP A 167 -8.60 -11.53 13.38
C ASP A 167 -8.39 -10.33 12.41
N LYS A 168 -9.25 -10.21 11.41
CA LYS A 168 -9.16 -9.11 10.43
C LYS A 168 -9.32 -7.73 11.04
N PHE A 169 -10.06 -7.59 12.16
CA PHE A 169 -10.27 -6.31 12.83
C PHE A 169 -9.04 -5.90 13.64
N GLN A 170 -8.39 -6.86 14.34
CA GLN A 170 -7.13 -6.63 15.05
C GLN A 170 -6.01 -6.26 14.07
N THR A 171 -5.91 -6.97 12.97
CA THR A 171 -4.97 -6.67 11.88
C THR A 171 -5.21 -5.27 11.31
N SER A 172 -6.46 -4.94 10.98
CA SER A 172 -6.84 -3.60 10.48
C SER A 172 -6.59 -2.49 11.50
N ALA A 173 -6.71 -2.77 12.80
CA ALA A 173 -6.48 -1.81 13.87
C ALA A 173 -5.01 -1.35 13.96
N VAL A 174 -4.08 -2.19 13.52
CA VAL A 174 -2.66 -1.84 13.43
C VAL A 174 -2.34 -1.23 12.06
N LEU A 175 -2.70 -1.91 10.98
CA LEU A 175 -2.26 -1.57 9.63
C LEU A 175 -2.83 -0.25 9.09
N ARG A 176 -4.13 0.04 9.35
CA ARG A 176 -4.77 1.26 8.83
C ARG A 176 -4.14 2.53 9.41
N PRO A 177 -4.08 2.72 10.74
CA PRO A 177 -3.46 3.92 11.30
C PRO A 177 -1.95 3.98 11.02
N TYR A 178 -1.25 2.84 11.04
CA TYR A 178 0.15 2.75 10.65
C TYR A 178 0.38 3.33 9.25
N ASN A 179 -0.38 2.85 8.26
CA ASN A 179 -0.25 3.24 6.87
C ASN A 179 -0.58 4.74 6.68
N VAL A 180 -1.64 5.22 7.32
CA VAL A 180 -2.03 6.64 7.26
C VAL A 180 -0.90 7.53 7.80
N VAL A 181 -0.36 7.21 8.97
CA VAL A 181 0.71 8.03 9.58
C VAL A 181 1.97 8.00 8.74
N ILE A 182 2.47 6.82 8.37
CA ILE A 182 3.72 6.70 7.61
C ILE A 182 3.61 7.37 6.24
N LEU A 183 2.51 7.17 5.51
CA LEU A 183 2.36 7.77 4.18
C LEU A 183 2.02 9.26 4.22
N THR A 184 1.41 9.74 5.31
CA THR A 184 1.29 11.20 5.54
C THR A 184 2.67 11.83 5.70
N LEU A 185 3.53 11.24 6.53
CA LEU A 185 4.89 11.72 6.73
C LEU A 185 5.75 11.59 5.48
N ALA A 186 5.60 10.50 4.72
CA ALA A 186 6.27 10.33 3.44
C ALA A 186 5.83 11.42 2.45
N PHE A 187 4.53 11.70 2.34
CA PHE A 187 4.02 12.74 1.46
C PHE A 187 4.51 14.14 1.86
N VAL A 188 4.53 14.44 3.17
CA VAL A 188 5.12 15.70 3.68
C VAL A 188 6.60 15.78 3.32
N TRP A 189 7.34 14.68 3.45
CA TRP A 189 8.74 14.64 3.02
C TRP A 189 8.89 14.93 1.53
N TYR A 190 8.08 14.32 0.66
CA TYR A 190 8.11 14.57 -0.78
C TYR A 190 7.78 16.02 -1.12
N LEU A 191 6.87 16.66 -0.38
CA LEU A 191 6.57 18.09 -0.52
C LEU A 191 7.78 18.95 -0.18
N VAL A 192 8.42 18.70 0.96
CA VAL A 192 9.58 19.49 1.44
C VAL A 192 10.80 19.26 0.54
N ALA A 193 11.01 18.04 0.06
CA ALA A 193 12.09 17.67 -0.84
C ALA A 193 11.89 18.17 -2.30
N GLY A 194 10.74 18.76 -2.62
CA GLY A 194 10.47 19.29 -3.96
C GLY A 194 10.09 18.24 -5.01
N HIS A 195 9.78 17.02 -4.59
CA HIS A 195 9.35 15.94 -5.51
C HIS A 195 7.88 16.08 -5.97
N VAL A 196 7.12 17.03 -5.42
CA VAL A 196 5.73 17.26 -5.80
C VAL A 196 5.65 18.39 -6.81
N SER A 197 5.52 18.04 -8.08
CA SER A 197 5.37 18.97 -9.20
C SER A 197 3.92 19.45 -9.34
N PHE A 198 3.68 20.46 -10.17
CA PHE A 198 2.32 20.90 -10.53
C PHE A 198 1.52 19.76 -11.19
N MET A 199 2.15 18.92 -12.01
CA MET A 199 1.50 17.74 -12.61
C MET A 199 1.08 16.71 -11.56
N THR A 200 1.87 16.51 -10.51
CA THR A 200 1.51 15.65 -9.37
C THR A 200 0.19 16.08 -8.73
N TRP A 201 -0.05 17.39 -8.59
CA TRP A 201 -1.31 17.93 -8.06
C TRP A 201 -2.48 17.67 -9.01
N ILE A 202 -2.29 17.82 -10.33
CA ILE A 202 -3.33 17.53 -11.33
C ILE A 202 -3.70 16.04 -11.27
N PHE A 203 -2.71 15.15 -11.31
CA PHE A 203 -2.96 13.71 -11.24
C PHE A 203 -3.64 13.30 -9.92
N THR A 204 -3.21 13.90 -8.82
CA THR A 204 -3.84 13.71 -7.51
C THR A 204 -5.31 14.15 -7.54
N ALA A 205 -5.62 15.33 -8.08
CA ALA A 205 -6.98 15.86 -8.16
C ALA A 205 -7.90 14.98 -9.01
N ILE A 206 -7.40 14.45 -10.13
CA ILE A 206 -8.16 13.53 -11.01
C ILE A 206 -8.37 12.17 -10.33
N ALA A 207 -7.34 11.61 -9.70
CA ALA A 207 -7.39 10.30 -9.06
C ALA A 207 -8.23 10.31 -7.76
N PHE A 208 -8.31 11.44 -7.07
CA PHE A 208 -8.93 11.58 -5.74
C PHE A 208 -10.37 11.10 -5.67
N PRO A 209 -11.32 11.59 -6.50
CA PRO A 209 -12.72 11.15 -6.41
C PRO A 209 -12.86 9.65 -6.71
N VAL A 210 -12.14 9.14 -7.70
CA VAL A 210 -12.18 7.71 -8.06
C VAL A 210 -11.67 6.87 -6.89
N THR A 211 -10.51 7.24 -6.32
CA THR A 211 -9.94 6.54 -5.16
C THR A 211 -10.91 6.48 -3.98
N LEU A 212 -11.59 7.57 -3.65
CA LEU A 212 -12.53 7.61 -2.53
C LEU A 212 -13.79 6.77 -2.77
N ILE A 213 -14.33 6.79 -3.98
CA ILE A 213 -15.50 5.96 -4.35
C ILE A 213 -15.14 4.48 -4.19
N PHE A 214 -14.04 4.05 -4.80
CA PHE A 214 -13.62 2.65 -4.76
C PHE A 214 -13.13 2.22 -3.37
N SER A 215 -12.54 3.11 -2.59
CA SER A 215 -12.20 2.84 -1.19
C SER A 215 -13.44 2.55 -0.34
N ARG A 216 -14.53 3.28 -0.52
CA ARG A 216 -15.82 2.97 0.15
C ARG A 216 -16.34 1.59 -0.23
N LEU A 217 -16.27 1.22 -1.51
CA LEU A 217 -16.63 -0.12 -1.98
C LEU A 217 -15.74 -1.18 -1.33
N GLY A 218 -14.43 -0.95 -1.25
CA GLY A 218 -13.49 -1.82 -0.56
C GLY A 218 -13.84 -2.03 0.91
N VAL A 219 -14.15 -0.96 1.65
CA VAL A 219 -14.59 -1.06 3.06
C VAL A 219 -15.92 -1.80 3.19
N ALA A 220 -16.87 -1.58 2.28
CA ALA A 220 -18.15 -2.29 2.29
C ALA A 220 -17.93 -3.79 2.06
N THR A 221 -17.04 -4.16 1.16
CA THR A 221 -16.65 -5.55 0.92
C THR A 221 -15.95 -6.14 2.15
N PHE A 222 -14.98 -5.43 2.76
CA PHE A 222 -14.29 -5.87 3.98
C PHE A 222 -15.26 -6.27 5.10
N ARG A 223 -16.32 -5.50 5.29
CA ARG A 223 -17.32 -5.77 6.35
C ARG A 223 -18.09 -7.08 6.12
N ARG A 224 -18.31 -7.46 4.87
CA ARG A 224 -19.11 -8.64 4.47
C ARG A 224 -18.28 -9.93 4.39
N LEU A 225 -16.98 -9.83 4.16
CA LEU A 225 -16.12 -11.00 3.99
C LEU A 225 -15.82 -11.68 5.32
N THR A 226 -15.68 -13.01 5.28
CA THR A 226 -15.04 -13.79 6.35
C THR A 226 -13.52 -13.59 6.30
N ASP A 227 -12.80 -13.97 7.37
CA ASP A 227 -11.32 -13.86 7.39
C ASP A 227 -10.65 -14.66 6.27
N THR A 228 -11.23 -15.81 5.91
CA THR A 228 -10.72 -16.65 4.82
C THR A 228 -10.98 -16.00 3.45
N MET A 229 -12.21 -15.53 3.21
CA MET A 229 -12.57 -14.85 1.97
C MET A 229 -11.76 -13.56 1.77
N PHE A 230 -11.59 -12.78 2.84
CA PHE A 230 -10.76 -11.57 2.82
C PHE A 230 -9.35 -11.85 2.31
N ARG A 231 -8.70 -12.90 2.84
CA ARG A 231 -7.37 -13.30 2.39
C ARG A 231 -7.34 -13.77 0.94
N ASN A 232 -8.29 -14.60 0.54
CA ASN A 232 -8.35 -15.13 -0.82
C ASN A 232 -8.53 -14.00 -1.84
N VAL A 233 -9.37 -13.00 -1.55
CA VAL A 233 -9.57 -11.83 -2.41
C VAL A 233 -8.27 -11.02 -2.53
N LEU A 234 -7.55 -10.80 -1.42
CA LEU A 234 -6.27 -10.09 -1.46
C LEU A 234 -5.24 -10.84 -2.32
N VAL A 235 -5.10 -12.14 -2.12
CA VAL A 235 -4.18 -12.96 -2.92
C VAL A 235 -4.55 -12.92 -4.40
N ALA A 236 -5.82 -13.08 -4.74
CA ALA A 236 -6.29 -13.03 -6.13
C ALA A 236 -5.98 -11.69 -6.79
N LEU A 237 -6.24 -10.57 -6.10
CA LEU A 237 -5.92 -9.23 -6.60
C LEU A 237 -4.41 -9.04 -6.82
N MET A 238 -3.57 -9.53 -5.91
CA MET A 238 -2.12 -9.44 -6.04
C MET A 238 -1.60 -10.28 -7.21
N VAL A 239 -2.12 -11.51 -7.38
CA VAL A 239 -1.77 -12.39 -8.52
C VAL A 239 -2.09 -11.70 -9.84
N VAL A 240 -3.34 -11.24 -10.00
CA VAL A 240 -3.80 -10.61 -11.24
C VAL A 240 -2.94 -9.39 -11.56
N SER A 241 -2.67 -8.55 -10.56
CA SER A 241 -1.85 -7.36 -10.76
C SER A 241 -0.39 -7.67 -11.09
N ALA A 242 0.22 -8.67 -10.41
CA ALA A 242 1.58 -9.10 -10.70
C ALA A 242 1.71 -9.64 -12.14
N PHE A 243 0.77 -10.49 -12.57
CA PHE A 243 0.76 -11.00 -13.94
C PHE A 243 0.53 -9.89 -14.97
N SER A 244 -0.33 -8.92 -14.70
CA SER A 244 -0.55 -7.78 -15.59
C SER A 244 0.71 -6.95 -15.81
N ILE A 245 1.49 -6.70 -14.74
CA ILE A 245 2.76 -5.96 -14.83
C ILE A 245 3.79 -6.77 -15.63
N LEU A 246 3.98 -8.05 -15.27
CA LEU A 246 4.99 -8.91 -15.92
C LEU A 246 4.65 -9.17 -17.39
N ALA A 247 3.37 -9.42 -17.72
CA ALA A 247 2.96 -9.64 -19.09
C ALA A 247 3.32 -8.44 -19.98
N ARG A 248 3.17 -7.23 -19.48
CA ARG A 248 3.51 -6.02 -20.24
C ARG A 248 5.03 -5.77 -20.31
N GLU A 249 5.78 -6.09 -19.26
CA GLU A 249 7.24 -5.88 -19.26
C GLU A 249 7.98 -6.90 -20.15
N PHE A 250 7.44 -8.11 -20.34
CA PHE A 250 8.07 -9.18 -21.11
C PHE A 250 7.44 -9.46 -22.48
N LEU A 251 6.22 -8.95 -22.77
CA LEU A 251 5.51 -9.19 -24.02
C LEU A 251 5.43 -7.96 -24.94
N VAL A 252 5.87 -6.80 -24.47
CA VAL A 252 5.96 -5.54 -25.21
C VAL A 252 7.38 -5.02 -25.18
#